data_806b675b95e8bd6aff4c500107265cef
#
_entry.id   806b675b95e8bd6aff4c500107265cef
#
_cell.length_a   1.000
_cell.length_b   1.000
_cell.length_c   1.000
_cell.angle_alpha   90.00
_cell.angle_beta   90.00
_cell.angle_gamma   90.00
#
_symmetry.space_group_name_H-M   'P 1'
#
loop_
_entity.id
_entity.type
_entity.pdbx_description
1 polymer ?
#
loop_
_entity_poly.entity_id
_entity_poly.type
_entity_poly.pdbx_seq_one_letter_code
_entity_poly.pdbx_strand_id
1 'polypeptide(L)'
;YDSMVLLLQTFADQLSRHAENLVVIMDGSEPEAIARARRLIHAKLDEPISLAELARAAGLSESHFCRTFKEVTKLTVTDYVTRARIATARKELLRPATRVSDIAFQVGFQSLSQFNRSFAKIVGCSPTKFREAELAKAQR
;
A
#
# COMPACT_ATOMS: atom_id res chain seq x y z
N TYR A 1 20.07 -3.89 -16.53
CA TYR A 1 19.02 -4.81 -16.95
C TYR A 1 17.96 -4.98 -15.85
N ASP A 2 18.38 -5.31 -14.63
CA ASP A 2 17.45 -5.45 -13.50
C ASP A 2 16.81 -4.12 -13.08
N SER A 3 17.51 -3.00 -13.24
CA SER A 3 16.97 -1.68 -12.92
C SER A 3 15.94 -1.21 -13.95
N MET A 4 16.02 -1.63 -15.21
CA MET A 4 15.00 -1.35 -16.22
C MET A 4 13.74 -2.16 -15.99
N VAL A 5 13.85 -3.42 -15.60
CA VAL A 5 12.71 -4.28 -15.25
C VAL A 5 12.00 -3.71 -14.01
N LEU A 6 12.76 -3.28 -12.99
CA LEU A 6 12.22 -2.66 -11.78
C LEU A 6 11.51 -1.33 -12.10
N LEU A 7 12.07 -0.53 -13.00
CA LEU A 7 11.48 0.74 -13.44
C LEU A 7 10.17 0.50 -14.19
N LEU A 8 10.15 -0.49 -15.09
CA LEU A 8 8.96 -0.87 -15.83
C LEU A 8 7.88 -1.44 -14.91
N GLN A 9 8.25 -2.26 -13.94
CA GLN A 9 7.31 -2.79 -12.95
C GLN A 9 6.75 -1.68 -12.06
N THR A 10 7.60 -0.76 -11.59
CA THR A 10 7.17 0.39 -10.78
C THR A 10 6.24 1.30 -11.58
N PHE A 11 6.57 1.52 -12.84
CA PHE A 11 5.77 2.34 -13.75
C PHE A 11 4.43 1.66 -14.08
N ALA A 12 4.45 0.35 -14.32
CA ALA A 12 3.25 -0.45 -14.54
C ALA A 12 2.34 -0.45 -13.31
N ASP A 13 2.92 -0.61 -12.11
CA ASP A 13 2.19 -0.55 -10.84
C ASP A 13 1.56 0.84 -10.61
N GLN A 14 2.29 1.90 -10.93
CA GLN A 14 1.77 3.26 -10.83
C GLN A 14 0.67 3.52 -11.84
N LEU A 15 0.82 3.03 -13.07
CA LEU A 15 -0.22 3.13 -14.10
C LEU A 15 -1.46 2.32 -13.73
N SER A 16 -1.28 1.11 -13.20
CA SER A 16 -2.39 0.28 -12.74
C SER A 16 -3.18 0.96 -11.63
N ARG A 17 -2.49 1.56 -10.64
CA ARG A 17 -3.15 2.30 -9.57
C ARG A 17 -3.85 3.55 -10.08
N HIS A 18 -3.25 4.27 -11.02
CA HIS A 18 -3.88 5.43 -11.64
C HIS A 18 -5.08 5.04 -12.49
N ALA A 19 -4.98 3.93 -13.24
CA ALA A 19 -6.07 3.41 -14.04
C ALA A 19 -7.23 2.93 -13.16
N GLU A 20 -6.94 2.24 -12.06
CA GLU A 20 -7.94 1.80 -11.10
C GLU A 20 -8.65 2.99 -10.44
N ASN A 21 -7.90 4.01 -10.03
CA ASN A 21 -8.47 5.24 -9.49
C ASN A 21 -9.28 6.00 -10.55
N LEU A 22 -8.81 6.03 -11.79
CA LEU A 22 -9.53 6.66 -12.90
C LEU A 22 -10.81 5.92 -13.26
N VAL A 23 -10.81 4.59 -13.25
CA VAL A 23 -12.00 3.78 -13.51
C VAL A 23 -13.05 4.05 -12.44
N VAL A 24 -12.65 4.12 -11.16
CA VAL A 24 -13.56 4.45 -10.05
C VAL A 24 -14.11 5.88 -10.21
N ILE A 25 -13.29 6.83 -10.65
CA ILE A 25 -13.71 8.22 -10.89
C ILE A 25 -14.63 8.31 -12.11
N MET A 26 -14.32 7.58 -13.19
CA MET A 26 -15.12 7.63 -14.44
C MET A 26 -16.48 6.96 -14.31
N ASP A 27 -16.56 5.89 -13.54
CA ASP A 27 -17.86 5.25 -13.27
C ASP A 27 -18.71 6.05 -12.27
N GLY A 28 -18.13 7.04 -11.60
CA GLY A 28 -18.83 7.83 -10.58
C GLY A 28 -19.41 6.97 -9.47
N SER A 29 -18.87 5.76 -9.30
CA SER A 29 -19.55 4.70 -8.58
C SER A 29 -18.80 4.20 -7.35
N GLU A 30 -17.77 4.92 -6.86
CA GLU A 30 -17.21 4.54 -5.57
C GLU A 30 -18.28 4.82 -4.50
N PRO A 31 -18.85 3.76 -3.86
CA PRO A 31 -19.80 4.01 -2.80
C PRO A 31 -19.18 4.84 -1.70
N GLU A 32 -19.93 5.77 -1.16
CA GLU A 32 -19.45 6.64 -0.07
C GLU A 32 -18.99 5.83 1.13
N ALA A 33 -19.63 4.68 1.37
CA ALA A 33 -19.23 3.74 2.42
C ALA A 33 -17.78 3.28 2.25
N ILE A 34 -17.37 2.93 1.04
CA ILE A 34 -16.02 2.47 0.75
C ILE A 34 -15.03 3.64 0.79
N ALA A 35 -15.43 4.80 0.31
CA ALA A 35 -14.61 6.01 0.40
C ALA A 35 -14.30 6.38 1.86
N ARG A 36 -15.29 6.29 2.75
CA ARG A 36 -15.09 6.53 4.19
C ARG A 36 -14.11 5.54 4.80
N ALA A 37 -14.25 4.25 4.47
CA ALA A 37 -13.33 3.22 4.95
C ALA A 37 -11.91 3.45 4.45
N ARG A 38 -11.73 3.81 3.18
CA ARG A 38 -10.42 4.13 2.62
C ARG A 38 -9.78 5.32 3.31
N ARG A 39 -10.52 6.39 3.56
CA ARG A 39 -10.01 7.56 4.30
C ARG A 39 -9.57 7.18 5.71
N LEU A 40 -10.32 6.32 6.39
CA LEU A 40 -9.98 5.85 7.73
C LEU A 40 -8.69 5.01 7.71
N ILE A 41 -8.54 4.13 6.71
CA ILE A 41 -7.32 3.34 6.53
C ILE A 41 -6.10 4.26 6.39
N HIS A 42 -6.17 5.25 5.51
CA HIS A 42 -5.05 6.16 5.27
C HIS A 42 -4.76 7.07 6.46
N ALA A 43 -5.77 7.42 7.24
CA ALA A 43 -5.59 8.23 8.46
C ALA A 43 -4.90 7.44 9.59
N LYS A 44 -5.10 6.12 9.63
CA LYS A 44 -4.59 5.26 10.71
C LYS A 44 -3.63 4.18 10.20
N LEU A 45 -2.91 4.46 9.12
CA LEU A 45 -2.08 3.47 8.45
C LEU A 45 -0.98 2.90 9.34
N ASP A 46 -0.43 3.72 10.23
CA ASP A 46 0.62 3.36 11.19
C ASP A 46 0.10 2.62 12.43
N GLU A 47 -1.22 2.51 12.57
CA GLU A 47 -1.86 1.85 13.71
C GLU A 47 -2.46 0.50 13.31
N PRO A 48 -2.75 -0.39 14.29
CA PRO A 48 -3.54 -1.58 13.99
C PRO A 48 -4.93 -1.18 13.48
N ILE A 49 -5.35 -1.76 12.36
CA ILE A 49 -6.63 -1.47 11.75
C ILE A 49 -7.57 -2.65 11.99
N SER A 50 -8.72 -2.36 12.61
CA SER A 50 -9.75 -3.36 12.91
C SER A 50 -10.79 -3.39 11.78
N LEU A 51 -11.11 -4.60 11.32
CA LEU A 51 -12.16 -4.81 10.32
C LEU A 51 -13.52 -4.32 10.85
N ALA A 52 -13.80 -4.54 12.14
CA ALA A 52 -15.03 -4.07 12.78
C ALA A 52 -15.15 -2.55 12.73
N GLU A 53 -14.05 -1.84 12.97
CA GLU A 53 -13.99 -0.38 12.92
C GLU A 53 -14.26 0.14 11.51
N LEU A 54 -13.66 -0.49 10.50
CA LEU A 54 -13.86 -0.11 9.10
C LEU A 54 -15.31 -0.37 8.64
N ALA A 55 -15.86 -1.52 9.00
CA ALA A 55 -17.25 -1.86 8.68
C ALA A 55 -18.23 -0.90 9.33
N ARG A 56 -17.95 -0.50 10.57
CA ARG A 56 -18.77 0.49 11.29
C ARG A 56 -18.71 1.85 10.60
N ALA A 57 -17.52 2.30 10.19
CA ALA A 57 -17.36 3.55 9.46
C ALA A 57 -18.09 3.52 8.12
N ALA A 58 -18.16 2.35 7.49
CA ALA A 58 -18.89 2.15 6.23
C ALA A 58 -20.41 2.01 6.44
N GLY A 59 -20.86 1.74 7.67
CA GLY A 59 -22.27 1.49 7.97
C GLY A 59 -22.73 0.13 7.48
N LEU A 60 -21.83 -0.86 7.39
CA LEU A 60 -22.10 -2.19 6.85
C LEU A 60 -21.70 -3.25 7.87
N SER A 61 -22.25 -4.47 7.72
CA SER A 61 -21.73 -5.63 8.43
C SER A 61 -20.33 -5.97 7.93
N GLU A 62 -19.52 -6.67 8.73
CA GLU A 62 -18.17 -7.05 8.34
C GLU A 62 -18.15 -7.86 7.04
N SER A 63 -19.05 -8.83 6.90
CA SER A 63 -19.15 -9.68 5.71
C SER A 63 -19.52 -8.87 4.47
N HIS A 64 -20.50 -7.99 4.58
CA HIS A 64 -20.93 -7.13 3.48
C HIS A 64 -19.83 -6.15 3.10
N PHE A 65 -19.18 -5.56 4.12
CA PHE A 65 -18.06 -4.63 3.92
C PHE A 65 -16.92 -5.30 3.16
N CYS A 66 -16.47 -6.48 3.59
CA CYS A 66 -15.37 -7.20 2.93
C CYS A 66 -15.68 -7.49 1.46
N ARG A 67 -16.91 -7.93 1.18
CA ARG A 67 -17.34 -8.24 -0.18
C ARG A 67 -17.35 -6.98 -1.05
N THR A 68 -18.00 -5.93 -0.56
CA THR A 68 -18.12 -4.67 -1.30
C THR A 68 -16.77 -4.02 -1.50
N PHE A 69 -15.91 -4.02 -0.47
CA PHE A 69 -14.56 -3.47 -0.56
C PHE A 69 -13.75 -4.18 -1.66
N LYS A 70 -13.81 -5.52 -1.69
CA LYS A 70 -13.10 -6.29 -2.71
C LYS A 70 -13.66 -6.08 -4.11
N GLU A 71 -14.96 -5.93 -4.24
CA GLU A 71 -15.60 -5.63 -5.54
C GLU A 71 -15.17 -4.26 -6.08
N VAL A 72 -15.11 -3.25 -5.20
CA VAL A 72 -14.76 -1.87 -5.58
C VAL A 72 -13.25 -1.71 -5.80
N THR A 73 -12.43 -2.17 -4.86
CA THR A 73 -10.97 -1.95 -4.89
C THR A 73 -10.20 -3.05 -5.61
N LYS A 74 -10.84 -4.20 -5.88
CA LYS A 74 -10.23 -5.42 -6.43
C LYS A 74 -9.20 -6.06 -5.49
N LEU A 75 -9.11 -5.59 -4.25
CA LEU A 75 -8.19 -6.09 -3.23
C LEU A 75 -8.96 -6.41 -1.95
N THR A 76 -8.49 -7.41 -1.21
CA THR A 76 -8.98 -7.59 0.16
C THR A 76 -8.54 -6.40 1.02
N VAL A 77 -9.21 -6.19 2.14
CA VAL A 77 -8.84 -5.12 3.09
C VAL A 77 -7.39 -5.28 3.53
N THR A 78 -6.97 -6.50 3.87
CA THR A 78 -5.60 -6.80 4.30
C THR A 78 -4.58 -6.47 3.21
N ASP A 79 -4.84 -6.86 1.97
CA ASP A 79 -3.95 -6.57 0.84
C ASP A 79 -3.88 -5.07 0.57
N TYR A 80 -4.99 -4.38 0.66
CA TYR A 80 -5.05 -2.94 0.46
C TYR A 80 -4.20 -2.21 1.51
N VAL A 81 -4.37 -2.56 2.79
CA VAL A 81 -3.61 -1.95 3.89
C VAL A 81 -2.12 -2.24 3.72
N THR A 82 -1.76 -3.49 3.42
CA THR A 82 -0.36 -3.88 3.22
C THR A 82 0.27 -3.08 2.08
N ARG A 83 -0.40 -2.96 0.95
CA ARG A 83 0.10 -2.19 -0.20
C ARG A 83 0.25 -0.71 0.12
N ALA A 84 -0.69 -0.13 0.86
CA ALA A 84 -0.62 1.26 1.29
C ALA A 84 0.58 1.51 2.22
N ARG A 85 0.82 0.57 3.15
CA ARG A 85 2.00 0.64 4.04
C ARG A 85 3.31 0.53 3.26
N ILE A 86 3.37 -0.38 2.29
CA ILE A 86 4.56 -0.53 1.44
C ILE A 86 4.80 0.73 0.59
N ALA A 87 3.76 1.35 0.07
CA ALA A 87 3.88 2.60 -0.68
C ALA A 87 4.48 3.71 0.17
N THR A 88 4.06 3.82 1.43
CA THR A 88 4.63 4.77 2.39
C THR A 88 6.08 4.43 2.70
N ALA A 89 6.38 3.14 2.92
CA ALA A 89 7.74 2.66 3.20
C ALA A 89 8.70 2.99 2.07
N ARG A 90 8.27 2.87 0.81
CA ARG A 90 9.09 3.22 -0.35
C ARG A 90 9.56 4.68 -0.30
N LYS A 91 8.68 5.59 0.10
CA LYS A 91 9.03 7.00 0.26
C LYS A 91 10.00 7.22 1.40
N GLU A 92 9.78 6.57 2.54
CA GLU A 92 10.65 6.70 3.70
C GLU A 92 12.04 6.10 3.46
N LEU A 93 12.13 5.04 2.65
CA LEU A 93 13.42 4.41 2.30
C LEU A 93 14.34 5.34 1.51
N LEU A 94 13.81 6.37 0.87
CA LEU A 94 14.62 7.36 0.16
C LEU A 94 15.41 8.26 1.12
N ARG A 95 15.10 8.24 2.41
CA ARG A 95 15.87 8.95 3.45
C ARG A 95 16.99 8.02 3.93
N PRO A 96 18.27 8.31 3.59
CA PRO A 96 19.35 7.35 3.85
C PRO A 96 19.68 7.15 5.33
N ALA A 97 19.31 8.10 6.20
CA ALA A 97 19.64 8.06 7.62
C ALA A 97 18.69 7.17 8.43
N THR A 98 17.57 6.75 7.89
CA THR A 98 16.55 5.98 8.62
C THR A 98 16.78 4.47 8.45
N ARG A 99 16.74 3.74 9.55
CA ARG A 99 16.91 2.28 9.51
C ARG A 99 15.70 1.60 8.88
N VAL A 100 15.94 0.55 8.11
CA VAL A 100 14.86 -0.25 7.49
C VAL A 100 13.91 -0.80 8.56
N SER A 101 14.43 -1.28 9.69
CA SER A 101 13.60 -1.78 10.79
C SER A 101 12.70 -0.70 11.39
N ASP A 102 13.21 0.52 11.54
CA ASP A 102 12.42 1.64 12.06
C ASP A 102 11.29 2.00 11.09
N ILE A 103 11.58 2.01 9.80
CA ILE A 103 10.58 2.28 8.76
C ILE A 103 9.46 1.23 8.81
N ALA A 104 9.82 -0.05 8.96
CA ALA A 104 8.84 -1.14 9.03
C ALA A 104 7.79 -0.90 10.13
N PHE A 105 8.25 -0.52 11.32
CA PHE A 105 7.35 -0.25 12.45
C PHE A 105 6.60 1.08 12.29
N GLN A 106 7.26 2.10 11.77
CA GLN A 106 6.63 3.42 11.55
C GLN A 106 5.46 3.35 10.57
N VAL A 107 5.55 2.51 9.54
CA VAL A 107 4.47 2.39 8.56
C VAL A 107 3.37 1.42 9.00
N GLY A 108 3.52 0.75 10.14
CA GLY A 108 2.46 -0.03 10.76
C GLY A 108 2.64 -1.55 10.76
N PHE A 109 3.78 -2.07 10.30
CA PHE A 109 4.05 -3.51 10.40
C PHE A 109 4.41 -3.88 11.83
N GLN A 110 3.98 -5.07 12.27
CA GLN A 110 4.25 -5.55 13.62
C GLN A 110 5.55 -6.35 13.73
N SER A 111 6.10 -6.80 12.60
CA SER A 111 7.39 -7.51 12.59
C SER A 111 8.18 -7.14 11.35
N LEU A 112 9.50 -7.13 11.50
CA LEU A 112 10.43 -6.89 10.39
C LEU A 112 10.33 -7.99 9.33
N SER A 113 10.14 -9.23 9.76
CA SER A 113 9.99 -10.39 8.85
C SER A 113 8.77 -10.24 7.94
N GLN A 114 7.65 -9.82 8.50
CA GLN A 114 6.42 -9.58 7.74
C GLN A 114 6.62 -8.44 6.75
N PHE A 115 7.25 -7.36 7.18
CA PHE A 115 7.59 -6.23 6.32
C PHE A 115 8.46 -6.67 5.15
N ASN A 116 9.54 -7.38 5.42
CA ASN A 116 10.48 -7.82 4.38
C ASN A 116 9.80 -8.70 3.34
N ARG A 117 8.97 -9.66 3.77
CA ARG A 117 8.24 -10.54 2.87
C ARG A 117 7.24 -9.77 2.01
N SER A 118 6.46 -8.90 2.64
CA SER A 118 5.47 -8.09 1.92
C SER A 118 6.12 -7.14 0.93
N PHE A 119 7.22 -6.52 1.34
CA PHE A 119 7.97 -5.60 0.48
C PHE A 119 8.54 -6.35 -0.75
N ALA A 120 9.20 -7.49 -0.54
CA ALA A 120 9.75 -8.28 -1.63
C ALA A 120 8.68 -8.79 -2.58
N LYS A 121 7.53 -9.18 -2.05
CA LYS A 121 6.39 -9.65 -2.86
C LYS A 121 5.80 -8.54 -3.72
N ILE A 122 5.63 -7.36 -3.16
CA ILE A 122 4.96 -6.23 -3.84
C ILE A 122 5.92 -5.46 -4.75
N VAL A 123 7.15 -5.20 -4.28
CA VAL A 123 8.14 -4.38 -5.00
C VAL A 123 9.04 -5.21 -5.89
N GLY A 124 9.30 -6.48 -5.53
CA GLY A 124 10.13 -7.40 -6.30
C GLY A 124 11.57 -7.52 -5.81
N CYS A 125 11.96 -6.76 -4.79
CA CYS A 125 13.29 -6.85 -4.20
C CYS A 125 13.22 -6.47 -2.71
N SER A 126 14.31 -6.72 -1.98
CA SER A 126 14.37 -6.39 -0.55
C SER A 126 14.37 -4.86 -0.35
N PRO A 127 13.93 -4.38 0.82
CA PRO A 127 13.99 -2.95 1.12
C PRO A 127 15.38 -2.34 0.98
N THR A 128 16.42 -3.06 1.41
CA THR A 128 17.82 -2.62 1.30
C THR A 128 18.24 -2.46 -0.15
N LYS A 129 17.93 -3.44 -0.99
CA LYS A 129 18.23 -3.38 -2.43
C LYS A 129 17.48 -2.25 -3.12
N PHE A 130 16.22 -2.06 -2.73
CA PHE A 130 15.42 -0.95 -3.25
C PHE A 130 16.07 0.40 -2.92
N ARG A 131 16.47 0.59 -1.66
CA ARG A 131 17.14 1.83 -1.23
C ARG A 131 18.43 2.07 -2.01
N GLU A 132 19.27 1.05 -2.11
CA GLU A 132 20.55 1.15 -2.83
C GLU A 132 20.35 1.54 -4.30
N ALA A 133 19.37 0.93 -4.95
CA ALA A 133 19.07 1.21 -6.36
C ALA A 133 18.54 2.64 -6.54
N GLU A 134 17.66 3.10 -5.66
CA GLU A 134 17.08 4.44 -5.74
C GLU A 134 18.12 5.53 -5.42
N LEU A 135 18.97 5.31 -4.42
CA LEU A 135 20.05 6.26 -4.08
C LEU A 135 21.11 6.33 -5.18
N ALA A 136 21.40 5.21 -5.84
CA ALA A 136 22.32 5.18 -6.97
C ALA A 136 21.77 6.01 -8.15
N LYS A 137 20.45 5.98 -8.40
CA LYS A 137 19.80 6.81 -9.43
C LYS A 137 19.90 8.30 -9.09
N ALA A 138 19.77 8.66 -7.83
CA ALA A 138 19.81 10.06 -7.39
C ALA A 138 21.21 10.69 -7.51
N GLN A 139 22.26 9.85 -7.60
CA GLN A 139 23.66 10.31 -7.74
C GLN A 139 24.08 10.49 -9.21
N ARG A 140 23.20 10.19 -10.14
CA ARG A 140 23.43 10.41 -11.57
C ARG A 140 22.73 11.72 -11.99
#